data_5d13b755c20fcac6ffd775d99bfe84d3
#
_entry.id   5d13b755c20fcac6ffd775d99bfe84d3
#
_cell.length_a   1.000
_cell.length_b   1.000
_cell.length_c   1.000
_cell.angle_alpha   90.00
_cell.angle_beta   90.00
_cell.angle_gamma   90.00
#
_symmetry.space_group_name_H-M   'P 1'
#
loop_
_entity.id
_entity.type
_entity.pdbx_description
1 polymer ?
#
loop_
_entity_poly.entity_id
_entity_poly.type
_entity_poly.pdbx_seq_one_letter_code
_entity_poly.pdbx_strand_id
1 'polypeptide(L)'
;MNTLEDRLRAVEDKLAIFHLIASHPPAADSGNGGYYRDAFMPDAVIDLGTKTAQGNEAIAAVLKTPEHQAVIAGGLCHFAGLPRVELHGDTAVAISYLQVIAPNREAEPVELSGHGLSSGYRIHRLGVNRWDLKRTGDGWKVTRRAYRMLDGTEGARELLQEAAAK
;
A
#
# COMPACT_ATOMS: atom_id res chain seq x y z
N MET A 1 15.28 -28.83 10.50
CA MET A 1 15.42 -27.72 11.47
C MET A 1 16.01 -26.55 10.69
N ASN A 2 15.40 -25.38 10.75
CA ASN A 2 15.95 -24.18 10.10
C ASN A 2 17.22 -23.74 10.84
N THR A 3 18.29 -23.49 10.10
CA THR A 3 19.55 -22.97 10.65
C THR A 3 19.37 -21.54 11.17
N LEU A 4 20.36 -21.01 11.88
CA LEU A 4 20.36 -19.59 12.27
C LEU A 4 20.37 -18.67 11.05
N GLU A 5 21.12 -19.07 10.01
CA GLU A 5 21.17 -18.36 8.72
C GLU A 5 19.79 -18.31 8.03
N ASP A 6 19.06 -19.45 7.98
CA ASP A 6 17.71 -19.49 7.43
C ASP A 6 16.75 -18.54 8.20
N ARG A 7 16.88 -18.50 9.52
CA ARG A 7 16.07 -17.64 10.37
C ARG A 7 16.41 -16.16 10.18
N LEU A 8 17.70 -15.83 10.09
CA LEU A 8 18.17 -14.47 9.84
C LEU A 8 17.69 -13.99 8.48
N ARG A 9 17.86 -14.79 7.43
CA ARG A 9 17.36 -14.49 6.08
C ARG A 9 15.87 -14.23 6.08
N ALA A 10 15.07 -15.03 6.78
CA ALA A 10 13.63 -14.83 6.87
C ALA A 10 13.25 -13.51 7.55
N VAL A 11 14.03 -13.05 8.53
CA VAL A 11 13.84 -11.74 9.19
C VAL A 11 14.21 -10.61 8.24
N GLU A 12 15.36 -10.70 7.57
CA GLU A 12 15.80 -9.71 6.58
C GLU A 12 14.78 -9.56 5.43
N ASP A 13 14.25 -10.67 4.94
CA ASP A 13 13.21 -10.69 3.92
C ASP A 13 11.94 -9.97 4.36
N LYS A 14 11.47 -10.25 5.58
CA LYS A 14 10.29 -9.57 6.12
C LYS A 14 10.53 -8.08 6.29
N LEU A 15 11.70 -7.68 6.78
CA LEU A 15 12.06 -6.27 6.92
C LEU A 15 12.13 -5.55 5.57
N ALA A 16 12.71 -6.20 4.56
CA ALA A 16 12.75 -5.66 3.19
C ALA A 16 11.34 -5.47 2.61
N ILE A 17 10.46 -6.46 2.80
CA ILE A 17 9.05 -6.37 2.37
C ILE A 17 8.30 -5.29 3.16
N PHE A 18 8.51 -5.18 4.47
CA PHE A 18 7.93 -4.10 5.28
C PHE A 18 8.36 -2.73 4.77
N HIS A 19 9.65 -2.53 4.51
CA HIS A 19 10.16 -1.28 3.96
C HIS A 19 9.54 -0.96 2.59
N LEU A 20 9.47 -1.97 1.70
CA LEU A 20 8.85 -1.82 0.39
C LEU A 20 7.39 -1.37 0.50
N ILE A 21 6.58 -2.04 1.32
CA ILE A 21 5.16 -1.71 1.48
C ILE A 21 4.97 -0.37 2.20
N ALA A 22 5.77 -0.07 3.23
CA ALA A 22 5.71 1.19 3.98
C ALA A 22 6.11 2.40 3.13
N SER A 23 6.88 2.20 2.06
CA SER A 23 7.26 3.25 1.11
C SER A 23 6.12 3.64 0.15
N HIS A 24 5.07 2.82 0.05
CA HIS A 24 3.93 3.10 -0.83
C HIS A 24 3.14 4.37 -0.45
N PRO A 25 2.70 4.59 0.80
CA PRO A 25 1.99 5.80 1.18
C PRO A 25 2.74 7.08 0.84
N PRO A 26 3.99 7.31 1.30
CA PRO A 26 4.71 8.54 0.98
C PRO A 26 4.99 8.71 -0.53
N ALA A 27 5.16 7.62 -1.28
CA ALA A 27 5.32 7.70 -2.74
C ALA A 27 4.01 8.14 -3.42
N ALA A 28 2.87 7.60 -3.00
CA ALA A 28 1.56 7.98 -3.51
C ALA A 28 1.25 9.44 -3.20
N ASP A 29 1.47 9.86 -1.95
CA ASP A 29 1.12 11.20 -1.45
C ASP A 29 2.05 12.31 -1.97
N SER A 30 3.28 11.97 -2.35
CA SER A 30 4.22 12.88 -3.01
C SER A 30 4.16 12.87 -4.54
N GLY A 31 3.39 11.96 -5.13
CA GLY A 31 3.37 11.74 -6.58
C GLY A 31 4.68 11.18 -7.13
N ASN A 32 5.45 10.46 -6.29
CA ASN A 32 6.74 9.87 -6.67
C ASN A 32 6.55 8.58 -7.49
N GLY A 33 6.54 8.71 -8.82
CA GLY A 33 6.47 7.58 -9.74
C GLY A 33 7.71 6.67 -9.73
N GLY A 34 8.86 7.14 -9.24
CA GLY A 34 10.10 6.35 -9.15
C GLY A 34 9.92 5.10 -8.30
N TYR A 35 9.31 5.23 -7.13
CA TYR A 35 8.99 4.09 -6.27
C TYR A 35 8.27 2.96 -7.05
N TYR A 36 7.27 3.29 -7.87
CA TYR A 36 6.49 2.29 -8.58
C TYR A 36 7.29 1.59 -9.67
N ARG A 37 8.21 2.30 -10.34
CA ARG A 37 9.13 1.69 -11.31
C ARG A 37 10.08 0.71 -10.64
N ASP A 38 10.58 1.08 -9.47
CA ASP A 38 11.60 0.30 -8.76
C ASP A 38 11.00 -0.85 -7.95
N ALA A 39 9.86 -0.63 -7.29
CA ALA A 39 9.23 -1.62 -6.41
C ALA A 39 8.36 -2.65 -7.14
N PHE A 40 7.89 -2.34 -8.36
CA PHE A 40 7.00 -3.22 -9.12
C PHE A 40 7.73 -3.90 -10.27
N MET A 41 7.36 -5.15 -10.55
CA MET A 41 7.85 -5.85 -11.74
C MET A 41 7.38 -5.14 -13.01
N PRO A 42 8.14 -5.26 -14.15
CA PRO A 42 7.73 -4.64 -15.40
C PRO A 42 6.35 -5.04 -15.91
N ASP A 43 5.88 -6.23 -15.56
CA ASP A 43 4.58 -6.80 -15.93
C ASP A 43 3.57 -6.82 -14.76
N ALA A 44 3.90 -6.16 -13.65
CA ALA A 44 3.07 -6.15 -12.45
C ALA A 44 1.66 -5.62 -12.70
N VAL A 45 0.71 -6.07 -11.88
CA VAL A 45 -0.70 -5.68 -11.97
C VAL A 45 -1.13 -4.98 -10.67
N ILE A 46 -1.76 -3.81 -10.80
CA ILE A 46 -2.58 -3.23 -9.73
C ILE A 46 -4.06 -3.42 -10.08
N ASP A 47 -4.78 -4.03 -9.13
CA ASP A 47 -6.22 -4.27 -9.21
C ASP A 47 -6.92 -3.57 -8.04
N LEU A 48 -7.62 -2.49 -8.32
CA LEU A 48 -8.34 -1.68 -7.33
C LEU A 48 -9.84 -2.05 -7.22
N GLY A 49 -10.23 -3.16 -7.84
CA GLY A 49 -11.62 -3.60 -7.93
C GLY A 49 -12.39 -2.90 -9.06
N THR A 50 -12.32 -1.60 -9.14
CA THR A 50 -13.00 -0.79 -10.18
C THR A 50 -12.09 -0.41 -11.36
N LYS A 51 -10.78 -0.44 -11.14
CA LYS A 51 -9.74 -0.07 -12.12
C LYS A 51 -8.56 -1.03 -12.00
N THR A 52 -7.96 -1.35 -13.13
CA THR A 52 -6.75 -2.17 -13.22
C THR A 52 -5.70 -1.42 -14.02
N ALA A 53 -4.45 -1.50 -13.60
CA ALA A 53 -3.29 -1.04 -14.37
C ALA A 53 -2.26 -2.17 -14.45
N GLN A 54 -1.63 -2.32 -15.60
CA GLN A 54 -0.62 -3.33 -15.87
C GLN A 54 0.68 -2.70 -16.38
N GLY A 55 1.79 -3.16 -15.82
CA GLY A 55 3.13 -2.66 -16.08
C GLY A 55 3.51 -1.51 -15.14
N ASN A 56 4.74 -1.57 -14.62
CA ASN A 56 5.23 -0.59 -13.65
C ASN A 56 5.23 0.86 -14.18
N GLU A 57 5.48 1.06 -15.48
CA GLU A 57 5.42 2.39 -16.11
C GLU A 57 3.98 2.93 -16.16
N ALA A 58 3.00 2.10 -16.54
CA ALA A 58 1.60 2.50 -16.53
C ALA A 58 1.10 2.78 -15.11
N ILE A 59 1.52 1.97 -14.13
CA ILE A 59 1.23 2.17 -12.71
C ILE A 59 1.82 3.50 -12.22
N ALA A 60 3.08 3.78 -12.54
CA ALA A 60 3.75 5.04 -12.18
C ALA A 60 3.09 6.27 -12.84
N ALA A 61 2.59 6.13 -14.07
CA ALA A 61 1.93 7.21 -14.80
C ALA A 61 0.63 7.68 -14.12
N VAL A 62 -0.08 6.80 -13.38
CA VAL A 62 -1.29 7.16 -12.66
C VAL A 62 -1.05 8.31 -11.69
N LEU A 63 0.14 8.37 -11.07
CA LEU A 63 0.50 9.43 -10.12
C LEU A 63 0.66 10.82 -10.76
N LYS A 64 0.83 10.87 -12.07
CA LYS A 64 0.97 12.11 -12.83
C LYS A 64 -0.35 12.60 -13.44
N THR A 65 -1.43 11.83 -13.29
CA THR A 65 -2.74 12.26 -13.80
C THR A 65 -3.22 13.51 -13.05
N PRO A 66 -3.94 14.42 -13.73
CA PRO A 66 -4.49 15.62 -13.10
C PRO A 66 -5.37 15.28 -11.88
N GLU A 67 -6.11 14.18 -11.93
CA GLU A 67 -6.98 13.72 -10.84
C GLU A 67 -6.16 13.35 -9.60
N HIS A 68 -5.08 12.58 -9.76
CA HIS A 68 -4.20 12.21 -8.64
C HIS A 68 -3.51 13.44 -8.06
N GLN A 69 -2.97 14.31 -8.93
CA GLN A 69 -2.31 15.54 -8.49
C GLN A 69 -3.28 16.47 -7.74
N ALA A 70 -4.52 16.59 -8.17
CA ALA A 70 -5.53 17.39 -7.49
C ALA A 70 -5.87 16.87 -6.08
N VAL A 71 -5.99 15.54 -5.91
CA VAL A 71 -6.34 14.99 -4.58
C VAL A 71 -5.19 15.08 -3.59
N ILE A 72 -3.92 14.89 -4.01
CA ILE A 72 -2.77 15.06 -3.12
C ILE A 72 -2.54 16.54 -2.79
N ALA A 73 -2.70 17.47 -3.76
CA ALA A 73 -2.68 18.90 -3.50
C ALA A 73 -3.81 19.35 -2.55
N GLY A 74 -4.91 18.61 -2.54
CA GLY A 74 -6.03 18.78 -1.62
C GLY A 74 -5.77 18.24 -0.20
N GLY A 75 -4.60 17.66 0.08
CA GLY A 75 -4.21 17.15 1.40
C GLY A 75 -4.69 15.72 1.68
N LEU A 76 -5.11 14.96 0.64
CA LEU A 76 -5.38 13.53 0.80
C LEU A 76 -4.07 12.80 1.11
N CYS A 77 -4.11 11.89 2.06
CA CYS A 77 -2.98 11.04 2.40
C CYS A 77 -3.38 9.58 2.61
N HIS A 78 -2.41 8.69 2.46
CA HIS A 78 -2.55 7.27 2.70
C HIS A 78 -1.90 6.89 4.03
N PHE A 79 -2.57 6.09 4.83
CA PHE A 79 -2.01 5.51 6.05
C PHE A 79 -2.15 3.98 5.99
N ALA A 80 -1.02 3.29 5.91
CA ALA A 80 -0.98 1.83 5.86
C ALA A 80 -0.70 1.25 7.25
N GLY A 81 -1.45 0.23 7.63
CA GLY A 81 -1.13 -0.59 8.80
C GLY A 81 0.08 -1.48 8.53
N LEU A 82 0.70 -1.99 9.61
CA LEU A 82 1.78 -2.96 9.52
C LEU A 82 1.31 -4.21 8.74
N PRO A 83 2.01 -4.63 7.69
CA PRO A 83 1.59 -5.79 6.92
C PRO A 83 1.86 -7.10 7.67
N ARG A 84 0.97 -8.07 7.53
CA ARG A 84 1.25 -9.48 7.83
C ARG A 84 1.92 -10.08 6.61
N VAL A 85 3.12 -10.64 6.77
CA VAL A 85 3.93 -11.20 5.67
C VAL A 85 4.13 -12.69 5.85
N GLU A 86 3.83 -13.44 4.79
CA GLU A 86 4.11 -14.87 4.66
C GLU A 86 5.13 -15.10 3.54
N LEU A 87 6.21 -15.81 3.89
CA LEU A 87 7.30 -16.14 2.97
C LEU A 87 7.12 -17.58 2.44
N HIS A 88 7.27 -17.76 1.14
CA HIS A 88 7.20 -19.02 0.42
C HIS A 88 8.40 -19.17 -0.51
N GLY A 89 9.60 -19.32 0.09
CA GLY A 89 10.86 -19.34 -0.67
C GLY A 89 11.13 -17.98 -1.32
N ASP A 90 11.13 -17.93 -2.65
CA ASP A 90 11.36 -16.71 -3.43
C ASP A 90 10.08 -15.96 -3.80
N THR A 91 8.97 -16.32 -3.18
CA THR A 91 7.70 -15.58 -3.27
C THR A 91 7.19 -15.23 -1.87
N ALA A 92 6.37 -14.19 -1.79
CA ALA A 92 5.73 -13.80 -0.55
C ALA A 92 4.34 -13.23 -0.81
N VAL A 93 3.48 -13.34 0.20
CA VAL A 93 2.19 -12.66 0.26
C VAL A 93 2.19 -11.75 1.48
N ALA A 94 1.73 -10.51 1.29
CA ALA A 94 1.52 -9.60 2.39
C ALA A 94 0.10 -9.03 2.36
N ILE A 95 -0.50 -8.88 3.54
CA ILE A 95 -1.82 -8.26 3.73
C ILE A 95 -1.67 -7.09 4.67
N SER A 96 -2.24 -5.94 4.30
CA SER A 96 -2.27 -4.75 5.14
C SER A 96 -3.59 -4.00 5.00
N TYR A 97 -3.99 -3.30 6.06
CA TYR A 97 -5.05 -2.31 5.94
C TYR A 97 -4.50 -1.02 5.32
N LEU A 98 -5.37 -0.31 4.61
CA LEU A 98 -5.08 1.00 4.06
C LEU A 98 -6.23 1.95 4.38
N GLN A 99 -5.92 3.05 5.04
CA GLN A 99 -6.80 4.20 5.18
C GLN A 99 -6.42 5.26 4.15
N VAL A 100 -7.42 5.81 3.50
CA VAL A 100 -7.30 7.05 2.72
C VAL A 100 -7.95 8.14 3.55
N ILE A 101 -7.16 9.11 3.95
CA ILE A 101 -7.54 10.18 4.89
C ILE A 101 -7.59 11.49 4.11
N ALA A 102 -8.60 12.29 4.35
CA ALA A 102 -8.76 13.61 3.73
C ALA A 102 -9.08 14.69 4.79
N PRO A 103 -8.67 15.95 4.55
CA PRO A 103 -9.10 17.06 5.41
C PRO A 103 -10.62 17.14 5.49
N ASN A 104 -11.14 17.39 6.67
CA ASN A 104 -12.59 17.58 6.89
C ASN A 104 -12.98 19.02 6.59
N ARG A 105 -13.28 19.31 5.34
CA ARG A 105 -13.62 20.67 4.88
C ARG A 105 -15.03 21.14 5.29
N GLU A 106 -15.81 20.25 5.91
CA GLU A 106 -17.19 20.54 6.36
C GLU A 106 -17.25 20.93 7.84
N ALA A 107 -16.14 20.69 8.60
CA ALA A 107 -16.06 21.06 10.00
C ALA A 107 -15.46 22.45 10.18
N GLU A 108 -15.93 23.15 11.20
CA GLU A 108 -15.35 24.43 11.63
C GLU A 108 -13.92 24.22 12.14
N PRO A 109 -12.97 25.07 11.75
CA PRO A 109 -11.60 24.98 12.24
C PRO A 109 -11.52 25.23 13.75
N VAL A 110 -10.73 24.40 14.44
CA VAL A 110 -10.44 24.51 15.86
C VAL A 110 -8.96 24.77 16.04
N GLU A 111 -8.59 25.74 16.86
CA GLU A 111 -7.21 26.01 17.23
C GLU A 111 -6.83 25.15 18.45
N LEU A 112 -5.73 24.39 18.31
CA LEU A 112 -5.12 23.66 19.40
C LEU A 112 -3.81 24.34 19.79
N SER A 113 -3.66 24.70 21.07
CA SER A 113 -2.45 25.36 21.57
C SER A 113 -1.19 24.56 21.21
N GLY A 114 -0.23 25.23 20.56
CA GLY A 114 1.01 24.60 20.08
C GLY A 114 0.88 23.74 18.81
N HIS A 115 -0.34 23.54 18.29
CA HIS A 115 -0.59 22.68 17.10
C HIS A 115 -1.29 23.42 15.95
N GLY A 116 -1.70 24.68 16.14
CA GLY A 116 -2.29 25.50 15.11
C GLY A 116 -3.77 25.22 14.84
N LEU A 117 -4.26 25.81 13.75
CA LEU A 117 -5.67 25.76 13.32
C LEU A 117 -5.90 24.58 12.37
N SER A 118 -6.93 23.78 12.64
CA SER A 118 -7.31 22.65 11.78
C SER A 118 -8.81 22.35 11.88
N SER A 119 -9.43 22.03 10.76
CA SER A 119 -10.77 21.45 10.72
C SER A 119 -10.77 19.92 10.90
N GLY A 120 -9.58 19.34 11.18
CA GLY A 120 -9.40 17.92 11.38
C GLY A 120 -9.40 17.12 10.07
N TYR A 121 -9.44 15.80 10.22
CA TYR A 121 -9.39 14.85 9.11
C TYR A 121 -10.54 13.85 9.24
N ARG A 122 -10.93 13.26 8.12
CA ARG A 122 -11.86 12.14 8.06
C ARG A 122 -11.26 10.97 7.28
N ILE A 123 -11.59 9.76 7.66
CA ILE A 123 -11.28 8.58 6.86
C ILE A 123 -12.25 8.60 5.67
N HIS A 124 -11.70 8.80 4.47
CA HIS A 124 -12.45 8.78 3.22
C HIS A 124 -12.74 7.36 2.74
N ARG A 125 -11.75 6.46 2.85
CA ARG A 125 -11.88 5.04 2.54
C ARG A 125 -11.02 4.21 3.48
N LEU A 126 -11.53 3.03 3.82
CA LEU A 126 -10.81 1.98 4.52
C LEU A 126 -10.88 0.71 3.67
N GLY A 127 -9.75 0.04 3.49
CA GLY A 127 -9.71 -1.18 2.71
C GLY A 127 -8.56 -2.09 3.07
N VAL A 128 -8.49 -3.20 2.37
CA VAL A 128 -7.47 -4.23 2.48
C VAL A 128 -6.63 -4.22 1.23
N ASN A 129 -5.31 -4.23 1.39
CA ASN A 129 -4.35 -4.53 0.35
C ASN A 129 -3.85 -5.96 0.50
N ARG A 130 -3.80 -6.68 -0.61
CA ARG A 130 -2.98 -7.86 -0.79
C ARG A 130 -1.84 -7.52 -1.76
N TRP A 131 -0.63 -7.94 -1.38
CA TRP A 131 0.59 -7.80 -2.15
C TRP A 131 1.14 -9.18 -2.43
N ASP A 132 1.26 -9.55 -3.70
CA ASP A 132 2.00 -10.72 -4.13
C ASP A 132 3.39 -10.25 -4.56
N LEU A 133 4.44 -10.86 -4.01
CA LEU A 133 5.82 -10.42 -4.18
C LEU A 133 6.70 -11.56 -4.65
N LYS A 134 7.77 -11.21 -5.35
CA LYS A 134 8.80 -12.13 -5.81
C LYS A 134 10.18 -11.57 -5.51
N ARG A 135 11.09 -12.46 -5.10
CA ARG A 135 12.51 -12.14 -4.97
C ARG A 135 13.15 -12.07 -6.35
N THR A 136 13.97 -11.05 -6.56
CA THR A 136 14.78 -10.84 -7.77
C THR A 136 16.24 -10.63 -7.38
N GLY A 137 17.13 -10.47 -8.37
CA GLY A 137 18.52 -10.08 -8.11
C GLY A 137 18.67 -8.72 -7.42
N ASP A 138 17.67 -7.84 -7.59
CA ASP A 138 17.62 -6.49 -7.01
C ASP A 138 16.76 -6.40 -5.73
N GLY A 139 16.44 -7.54 -5.10
CA GLY A 139 15.60 -7.62 -3.92
C GLY A 139 14.14 -8.01 -4.22
N TRP A 140 13.25 -7.73 -3.28
CA TRP A 140 11.83 -8.04 -3.41
C TRP A 140 11.11 -7.04 -4.31
N LYS A 141 10.24 -7.55 -5.21
CA LYS A 141 9.40 -6.72 -6.08
C LYS A 141 7.96 -7.20 -6.07
N VAL A 142 7.01 -6.26 -6.24
CA VAL A 142 5.58 -6.54 -6.33
C VAL A 142 5.25 -7.08 -7.71
N THR A 143 4.62 -8.24 -7.78
CA THR A 143 4.06 -8.82 -9.01
C THR A 143 2.59 -8.46 -9.16
N ARG A 144 1.85 -8.37 -8.05
CA ARG A 144 0.45 -7.96 -8.04
C ARG A 144 0.13 -7.23 -6.73
N ARG A 145 -0.69 -6.18 -6.84
CA ARG A 145 -1.36 -5.55 -5.70
C ARG A 145 -2.85 -5.55 -5.95
N ALA A 146 -3.63 -6.13 -5.04
CA ALA A 146 -5.08 -6.04 -5.04
C ALA A 146 -5.54 -5.19 -3.87
N TYR A 147 -6.51 -4.31 -4.10
CA TYR A 147 -7.17 -3.50 -3.07
C TYR A 147 -8.67 -3.72 -3.12
N ARG A 148 -9.28 -3.91 -1.94
CA ARG A 148 -10.75 -3.99 -1.80
C ARG A 148 -11.20 -3.11 -0.64
N MET A 149 -12.28 -2.37 -0.84
CA MET A 149 -12.89 -1.57 0.22
C MET A 149 -13.55 -2.46 1.28
N LEU A 150 -13.45 -2.07 2.54
CA LEU A 150 -14.19 -2.67 3.65
C LEU A 150 -15.58 -2.01 3.76
N ASP A 151 -16.40 -2.27 2.76
CA ASP A 151 -17.75 -1.72 2.60
C ASP A 151 -18.86 -2.76 2.87
N GLY A 152 -18.48 -3.92 3.42
CA GLY A 152 -19.39 -5.04 3.69
C GLY A 152 -19.54 -6.01 2.53
N THR A 153 -18.95 -5.72 1.36
CA THR A 153 -18.93 -6.65 0.23
C THR A 153 -17.98 -7.83 0.49
N GLU A 154 -18.16 -8.90 -0.29
CA GLU A 154 -17.45 -10.17 -0.10
C GLU A 154 -15.94 -10.03 -0.39
N GLY A 155 -15.56 -9.28 -1.42
CA GLY A 155 -14.19 -9.23 -1.90
C GLY A 155 -13.13 -8.82 -0.87
N ALA A 156 -13.45 -7.92 0.08
CA ALA A 156 -12.53 -7.59 1.16
C ALA A 156 -12.40 -8.73 2.18
N ARG A 157 -13.50 -9.42 2.47
CA ARG A 157 -13.50 -10.57 3.38
C ARG A 157 -12.72 -11.74 2.81
N GLU A 158 -12.85 -12.02 1.50
CA GLU A 158 -12.06 -13.04 0.81
C GLU A 158 -10.55 -12.79 0.95
N LEU A 159 -10.08 -11.54 0.68
CA LEU A 159 -8.67 -11.20 0.88
C LEU A 159 -8.20 -11.39 2.33
N LEU A 160 -9.05 -11.09 3.33
CA LEU A 160 -8.73 -11.30 4.75
C LEU A 160 -8.73 -12.78 5.13
N GLN A 161 -9.65 -13.58 4.59
CA GLN A 161 -9.72 -15.03 4.84
C GLN A 161 -8.50 -15.74 4.27
N GLU A 162 -8.05 -15.37 3.06
CA GLU A 162 -6.81 -15.89 2.49
C GLU A 162 -5.60 -15.62 3.38
N ALA A 163 -5.57 -14.46 4.07
CA ALA A 163 -4.53 -14.11 5.02
C ALA A 163 -4.63 -14.88 6.35
N ALA A 164 -5.82 -15.29 6.76
CA ALA A 164 -6.07 -15.98 8.03
C ALA A 164 -5.96 -17.51 7.93
N ALA A 165 -5.90 -18.06 6.72
CA ALA A 165 -6.03 -19.50 6.44
C ALA A 165 -4.79 -20.35 6.81
N LYS A 166 -3.86 -19.86 7.67
CA LYS A 166 -2.70 -20.61 8.16
C LYS A 166 -2.46 -20.42 9.64
#